data_f45f22979befc3369e4684e3503a0bd7
#
_entry.id   f45f22979befc3369e4684e3503a0bd7
#
_cell.length_a   1.000
_cell.length_b   1.000
_cell.length_c   1.000
_cell.angle_alpha   90.00
_cell.angle_beta   90.00
_cell.angle_gamma   90.00
#
_symmetry.space_group_name_H-M   'P 1'
#
loop_
_entity.id
_entity.type
_entity.pdbx_description
1 polymer ?
#
loop_
_entity_poly.entity_id
_entity_poly.type
_entity_poly.pdbx_seq_one_letter_code
_entity_poly.pdbx_strand_id
1 'polypeptide(L)'
;MVIWLTDQLIINRIEAGNFCKELNASIQKFNPNGFQYMQLAKALNFITFNNHFAGIRNTGSKEQLKELSNIEEKMAFAIDMGYIRSFDMLLDELRKIWKTKYKRE
;
A
#
# COMPACT_ATOMS: atom_id res chain seq x y z
N MET A 1 -28.45 0.34 0.77
CA MET A 1 -28.33 -0.72 1.39
C MET A 1 -27.15 -0.69 2.19
N VAL A 2 -27.44 -1.21 3.06
CA VAL A 2 -26.37 -1.76 3.57
C VAL A 2 -25.45 -2.21 2.49
N ILE A 3 -26.03 -2.46 1.33
CA ILE A 3 -25.20 -2.92 0.29
C ILE A 3 -24.20 -1.91 -0.12
N TRP A 4 -24.61 -0.66 -0.28
CA TRP A 4 -23.64 0.34 -0.64
C TRP A 4 -22.56 0.47 0.43
N LEU A 5 -22.96 0.54 1.68
CA LEU A 5 -22.00 0.62 2.76
C LEU A 5 -21.15 -0.64 2.81
N THR A 6 -21.78 -1.78 2.59
CA THR A 6 -21.07 -3.04 2.56
C THR A 6 -20.10 -3.08 1.40
N ASP A 7 -20.54 -2.60 0.23
CA ASP A 7 -19.68 -2.56 -0.93
C ASP A 7 -18.48 -1.65 -0.70
N GLN A 8 -18.71 -0.52 -0.07
CA GLN A 8 -17.63 0.40 0.24
C GLN A 8 -16.63 -0.23 1.21
N LEU A 9 -17.14 -0.92 2.23
CA LEU A 9 -16.28 -1.62 3.16
C LEU A 9 -15.52 -2.74 2.49
N ILE A 10 -16.18 -3.47 1.60
CA ILE A 10 -15.56 -4.55 0.88
C ILE A 10 -14.46 -4.01 -0.03
N ILE A 11 -14.73 -2.93 -0.76
CA ILE A 11 -13.73 -2.30 -1.62
C ILE A 11 -12.52 -1.86 -0.81
N ASN A 12 -12.76 -1.19 0.31
CA ASN A 12 -11.65 -0.74 1.16
C ASN A 12 -10.86 -1.93 1.69
N ARG A 13 -11.56 -2.99 2.05
CA ARG A 13 -10.92 -4.19 2.58
C ARG A 13 -10.10 -4.89 1.50
N ILE A 14 -10.65 -4.96 0.29
CA ILE A 14 -9.93 -5.56 -0.84
C ILE A 14 -8.68 -4.76 -1.14
N GLU A 15 -8.79 -3.45 -1.21
CA GLU A 15 -7.63 -2.61 -1.47
C GLU A 15 -6.60 -2.72 -0.37
N ALA A 16 -7.05 -2.67 0.89
CA ALA A 16 -6.14 -2.78 2.02
C ALA A 16 -5.52 -4.17 2.11
N GLY A 17 -6.23 -5.19 1.67
CA GLY A 17 -5.74 -6.56 1.70
C GLY A 17 -5.12 -7.02 0.40
N ASN A 18 -5.09 -6.15 -0.61
CA ASN A 18 -4.63 -6.52 -1.95
C ASN A 18 -3.16 -6.20 -2.14
N PHE A 19 -2.38 -6.46 -1.11
CA PHE A 19 -0.93 -6.37 -1.22
C PHE A 19 -0.40 -7.70 -1.71
N CYS A 20 0.82 -7.71 -2.22
CA CYS A 20 1.42 -8.96 -2.60
C CYS A 20 1.55 -9.85 -1.36
N LYS A 21 1.65 -11.14 -1.61
CA LYS A 21 1.71 -12.14 -0.55
C LYS A 21 2.85 -11.84 0.42
N GLU A 22 3.99 -11.47 -0.11
CA GLU A 22 5.18 -11.18 0.69
C GLU A 22 4.95 -10.02 1.64
N LEU A 23 4.36 -8.95 1.15
CA LEU A 23 4.11 -7.78 1.99
C LEU A 23 3.06 -8.08 3.05
N ASN A 24 1.99 -8.78 2.68
CA ASN A 24 0.97 -9.18 3.65
C ASN A 24 1.58 -9.98 4.80
N ALA A 25 2.48 -10.90 4.48
CA ALA A 25 3.13 -11.70 5.50
C ALA A 25 4.06 -10.85 6.37
N SER A 26 4.83 -9.98 5.75
CA SER A 26 5.83 -9.19 6.47
C SER A 26 5.21 -8.18 7.43
N ILE A 27 4.12 -7.52 7.03
CA ILE A 27 3.50 -6.50 7.89
C ILE A 27 2.81 -7.08 9.10
N GLN A 28 2.54 -8.39 9.12
CA GLN A 28 1.96 -9.02 10.30
C GLN A 28 2.86 -8.86 11.52
N LYS A 29 4.15 -8.68 11.33
CA LYS A 29 5.08 -8.44 12.42
C LYS A 29 4.73 -7.18 13.21
N PHE A 30 4.05 -6.23 12.57
CA PHE A 30 3.67 -4.97 13.21
C PHE A 30 2.24 -4.99 13.73
N ASN A 31 1.51 -6.08 13.50
CA ASN A 31 0.13 -6.25 13.96
C ASN A 31 -0.75 -5.04 13.62
N PRO A 32 -0.83 -4.65 12.35
CA PRO A 32 -1.55 -3.43 11.97
C PRO A 32 -3.06 -3.59 12.14
N ASN A 33 -3.73 -2.48 12.51
CA ASN A 33 -5.18 -2.45 12.57
C ASN A 33 -5.74 -2.08 11.20
N GLY A 34 -7.07 -2.06 11.08
CA GLY A 34 -7.71 -1.77 9.80
C GLY A 34 -7.35 -0.40 9.24
N PHE A 35 -7.24 0.59 10.11
CA PHE A 35 -6.87 1.94 9.69
C PHE A 35 -5.46 1.96 9.10
N GLN A 36 -4.55 1.23 9.72
CA GLN A 36 -3.17 1.15 9.24
C GLN A 36 -3.08 0.45 7.89
N TYR A 37 -3.88 -0.59 7.67
CA TYR A 37 -3.97 -1.21 6.35
C TYR A 37 -4.40 -0.20 5.30
N MET A 38 -5.39 0.64 5.63
CA MET A 38 -5.86 1.65 4.70
C MET A 38 -4.79 2.72 4.44
N GLN A 39 -4.06 3.11 5.48
CA GLN A 39 -2.96 4.05 5.30
C GLN A 39 -1.88 3.50 4.37
N LEU A 40 -1.56 2.23 4.53
CA LEU A 40 -0.56 1.58 3.69
C LEU A 40 -1.03 1.52 2.23
N ALA A 41 -2.27 1.12 2.02
CA ALA A 41 -2.83 1.06 0.67
C ALA A 41 -2.81 2.44 0.02
N LYS A 42 -3.19 3.47 0.78
CA LYS A 42 -3.19 4.83 0.29
C LYS A 42 -1.78 5.29 -0.08
N ALA A 43 -0.81 5.00 0.76
CA ALA A 43 0.58 5.39 0.50
C ALA A 43 1.09 4.73 -0.78
N LEU A 44 0.83 3.45 -0.95
CA LEU A 44 1.24 2.72 -2.15
C LEU A 44 0.56 3.27 -3.40
N ASN A 45 -0.73 3.58 -3.30
CA ASN A 45 -1.46 4.14 -4.44
C ASN A 45 -0.93 5.50 -4.82
N PHE A 46 -0.57 6.34 -3.85
CA PHE A 46 0.00 7.66 -4.16
C PHE A 46 1.34 7.54 -4.88
N ILE A 47 2.13 6.54 -4.56
CA ILE A 47 3.39 6.34 -5.29
C ILE A 47 3.11 5.93 -6.72
N THR A 48 2.19 5.01 -6.93
CA THR A 48 1.92 4.46 -8.26
C THR A 48 1.11 5.40 -9.13
N PHE A 49 0.06 6.01 -8.57
CA PHE A 49 -0.92 6.79 -9.32
C PHE A 49 -0.90 8.27 -9.00
N ASN A 50 -0.19 8.67 -7.97
CA ASN A 50 -0.23 10.01 -7.39
C ASN A 50 -1.66 10.44 -7.05
N ASN A 51 -2.48 9.48 -6.65
CA ASN A 51 -3.87 9.69 -6.30
C ASN A 51 -4.37 8.49 -5.51
N HIS A 52 -5.54 8.63 -4.92
CA HIS A 52 -6.15 7.52 -4.20
C HIS A 52 -7.67 7.69 -4.19
N PHE A 53 -8.37 6.65 -4.65
CA PHE A 53 -9.81 6.53 -4.53
C PHE A 53 -10.15 5.05 -4.60
N ALA A 54 -11.35 4.70 -4.16
CA ALA A 54 -11.77 3.29 -4.17
C ALA A 54 -11.74 2.75 -5.59
N GLY A 55 -11.09 1.61 -5.77
CA GLY A 55 -11.01 0.97 -7.08
C GLY A 55 -9.95 1.53 -8.01
N ILE A 56 -9.08 2.44 -7.51
CA ILE A 56 -8.07 3.06 -8.37
C ILE A 56 -7.18 2.02 -9.06
N ARG A 57 -6.90 0.89 -8.39
CA ARG A 57 -6.04 -0.13 -8.96
C ARG A 57 -6.62 -0.79 -10.19
N ASN A 58 -7.95 -0.75 -10.33
CA ASN A 58 -8.63 -1.28 -11.51
C ASN A 58 -8.39 -0.40 -12.73
N THR A 59 -7.93 0.84 -12.53
CA THR A 59 -7.66 1.77 -13.62
C THR A 59 -6.18 1.75 -14.02
N GLY A 60 -5.36 0.96 -13.31
CA GLY A 60 -3.93 0.97 -13.53
C GLY A 60 -3.51 0.28 -14.81
N SER A 61 -2.49 0.83 -15.46
CA SER A 61 -1.87 0.16 -16.59
C SER A 61 -1.07 -1.04 -16.08
N LYS A 62 -0.68 -1.89 -17.03
CA LYS A 62 0.16 -3.04 -16.70
C LYS A 62 1.46 -2.59 -16.04
N GLU A 63 2.04 -1.53 -16.56
CA GLU A 63 3.29 -0.99 -16.03
C GLU A 63 3.11 -0.43 -14.63
N GLN A 64 2.00 0.25 -14.37
CA GLN A 64 1.71 0.79 -13.04
C GLN A 64 1.50 -0.33 -12.03
N LEU A 65 0.76 -1.37 -12.40
CA LEU A 65 0.53 -2.48 -11.49
C LEU A 65 1.82 -3.25 -11.21
N LYS A 66 2.71 -3.33 -12.20
CA LYS A 66 4.00 -3.95 -12.00
C LYS A 66 4.87 -3.12 -11.06
N GLU A 67 4.86 -1.81 -11.23
CA GLU A 67 5.58 -0.92 -10.32
C GLU A 67 5.09 -1.09 -8.89
N LEU A 68 3.76 -1.15 -8.73
CA LEU A 68 3.16 -1.34 -7.43
C LEU A 68 3.65 -2.63 -6.77
N SER A 69 3.61 -3.73 -7.51
CA SER A 69 4.08 -5.01 -7.01
C SER A 69 5.55 -4.97 -6.63
N ASN A 70 6.37 -4.31 -7.44
CA ASN A 70 7.80 -4.20 -7.16
C ASN A 70 8.04 -3.44 -5.85
N ILE A 71 7.31 -2.37 -5.63
CA ILE A 71 7.45 -1.59 -4.40
C ILE A 71 7.00 -2.44 -3.20
N GLU A 72 5.90 -3.15 -3.34
CA GLU A 72 5.40 -4.01 -2.27
C GLU A 72 6.42 -5.07 -1.90
N GLU A 73 7.04 -5.71 -2.89
CA GLU A 73 8.04 -6.72 -2.64
C GLU A 73 9.30 -6.13 -2.00
N LYS A 74 9.67 -4.94 -2.44
CA LYS A 74 10.82 -4.26 -1.86
C LYS A 74 10.59 -3.92 -0.40
N MET A 75 9.38 -3.47 -0.07
CA MET A 75 9.05 -3.16 1.33
C MET A 75 9.04 -4.43 2.17
N ALA A 76 8.50 -5.53 1.64
CA ALA A 76 8.50 -6.80 2.34
C ALA A 76 9.92 -7.24 2.65
N PHE A 77 10.82 -7.14 1.69
CA PHE A 77 12.21 -7.48 1.87
C PHE A 77 12.85 -6.62 2.98
N ALA A 78 12.59 -5.32 2.94
CA ALA A 78 13.16 -4.40 3.92
C ALA A 78 12.67 -4.71 5.34
N ILE A 79 11.40 -5.09 5.47
CA ILE A 79 10.84 -5.50 6.76
C ILE A 79 11.52 -6.79 7.23
N ASP A 80 11.62 -7.76 6.35
CA ASP A 80 12.19 -9.06 6.71
C ASP A 80 13.66 -8.96 7.09
N MET A 81 14.39 -8.05 6.47
CA MET A 81 15.81 -7.86 6.76
C MET A 81 16.05 -6.96 7.96
N GLY A 82 15.00 -6.43 8.56
CA GLY A 82 15.14 -5.59 9.74
C GLY A 82 15.48 -4.14 9.44
N TYR A 83 15.41 -3.72 8.20
CA TYR A 83 15.66 -2.33 7.82
C TYR A 83 14.47 -1.45 8.18
N ILE A 84 13.26 -2.02 8.12
CA ILE A 84 12.04 -1.34 8.54
C ILE A 84 11.54 -2.10 9.77
N ARG A 85 11.49 -1.40 10.90
CA ARG A 85 11.23 -2.06 12.19
C ARG A 85 9.88 -1.69 12.80
N SER A 86 9.14 -0.81 12.18
CA SER A 86 7.83 -0.42 12.67
C SER A 86 6.96 0.00 11.50
N PHE A 87 5.66 0.05 11.75
CA PHE A 87 4.73 0.49 10.72
C PHE A 87 4.98 1.95 10.34
N ASP A 88 5.32 2.78 11.33
CA ASP A 88 5.63 4.19 11.05
C ASP A 88 6.85 4.32 10.14
N MET A 89 7.86 3.49 10.35
CA MET A 89 9.03 3.49 9.48
C MET A 89 8.67 3.08 8.07
N LEU A 90 7.75 2.14 7.94
CA LEU A 90 7.28 1.70 6.63
C LEU A 90 6.61 2.86 5.88
N LEU A 91 5.72 3.58 6.56
CA LEU A 91 5.05 4.73 5.95
C LEU A 91 6.05 5.83 5.59
N ASP A 92 7.06 6.06 6.44
CA ASP A 92 8.09 7.05 6.16
C ASP A 92 8.90 6.69 4.92
N GLU A 93 9.24 5.42 4.76
CA GLU A 93 9.97 4.98 3.56
C GLU A 93 9.14 5.18 2.31
N LEU A 94 7.85 4.87 2.37
CA LEU A 94 6.96 5.08 1.25
C LEU A 94 6.84 6.56 0.92
N ARG A 95 6.80 7.42 1.94
CA ARG A 95 6.74 8.87 1.72
C ARG A 95 8.01 9.37 1.04
N LYS A 96 9.16 8.83 1.40
CA LYS A 96 10.42 9.18 0.75
C LYS A 96 10.42 8.77 -0.73
N ILE A 97 9.90 7.60 -1.02
CA ILE A 97 9.78 7.13 -2.40
C ILE A 97 8.88 8.07 -3.20
N TRP A 98 7.74 8.44 -2.62
CA TRP A 98 6.82 9.37 -3.27
C TRP A 98 7.50 10.71 -3.56
N LYS A 99 8.22 11.25 -2.58
CA LYS A 99 8.92 12.52 -2.76
C LYS A 99 9.98 12.43 -3.86
N THR A 100 10.71 11.34 -3.89
CA THR A 100 11.73 11.13 -4.91
C THR A 100 11.11 11.09 -6.30
N LYS A 101 9.94 10.46 -6.41
CA LYS A 101 9.28 10.30 -7.70
C LYS A 101 8.61 11.58 -8.19
N TYR A 102 7.95 12.33 -7.30
CA TYR A 102 7.08 13.42 -7.70
C TYR A 102 7.57 14.80 -7.29
N LYS A 103 8.33 14.90 -6.22
CA LYS A 103 8.78 16.18 -5.69
C LYS A 103 10.28 16.32 -5.76
N ARG A 104 10.82 16.08 -6.89
CA ARG A 104 12.26 16.22 -7.07
C ARG A 104 12.71 17.64 -6.78
N GLU A 105 13.67 17.72 -5.93
CA GLU A 105 14.28 19.00 -5.57
C GLU A 105 15.59 19.15 -6.30
#